data_c0c3785ef78cf5a66262c8c995caadab
#
_entry.id   c0c3785ef78cf5a66262c8c995caadab
#
_cell.length_a   1.000
_cell.length_b   1.000
_cell.length_c   1.000
_cell.angle_alpha   90.00
_cell.angle_beta   90.00
_cell.angle_gamma   90.00
#
_symmetry.space_group_name_H-M   'P 1'
#
loop_
_entity.id
_entity.type
_entity.pdbx_description
1 polymer ?
#
loop_
_entity_poly.entity_id
_entity_poly.type
_entity_poly.pdbx_seq_one_letter_code
_entity_poly.pdbx_strand_id
1 'polypeptide(L)'
;MQDYEVLTMILSALMWRKYNGGIRLCADEEARAFIEKLGLAHIWNLGIEEITVPEAVPEKVFWAAGKLYSLKKMQMPAVMVDLDLIIWKDIRNIIKDTDICAIHREGIFPDVYPGKEFFHMKPEYRFDPDWSFEVLPVNTCMLYIADEAFKNYYV
;
A
#
# COMPACT_ATOMS: atom_id res chain seq x y z
N MET A 1 -8.63 3.85 -16.42
CA MET A 1 -8.97 4.65 -15.20
C MET A 1 -10.11 5.58 -15.57
N GLN A 2 -11.14 5.69 -14.75
CA GLN A 2 -12.28 6.61 -14.95
C GLN A 2 -11.90 8.01 -14.43
N ASP A 3 -12.58 9.05 -14.92
CA ASP A 3 -12.25 10.43 -14.54
C ASP A 3 -12.36 10.68 -13.02
N TYR A 4 -13.33 10.07 -12.35
CA TYR A 4 -13.49 10.22 -10.90
C TYR A 4 -12.34 9.55 -10.13
N GLU A 5 -11.76 8.45 -10.62
CA GLU A 5 -10.60 7.79 -10.00
C GLU A 5 -9.38 8.70 -10.10
N VAL A 6 -9.16 9.33 -11.26
CA VAL A 6 -8.10 10.31 -11.45
C VAL A 6 -8.26 11.50 -10.50
N LEU A 7 -9.47 12.06 -10.40
CA LEU A 7 -9.75 13.17 -9.50
C LEU A 7 -9.54 12.80 -8.04
N THR A 8 -9.96 11.61 -7.61
CA THR A 8 -9.76 11.13 -6.25
C THR A 8 -8.28 10.96 -5.91
N MET A 9 -7.51 10.38 -6.83
CA MET A 9 -6.06 10.22 -6.68
C MET A 9 -5.35 11.58 -6.57
N ILE A 10 -5.73 12.57 -7.40
CA ILE A 10 -5.20 13.93 -7.32
C ILE A 10 -5.52 14.55 -5.97
N LEU A 11 -6.79 14.45 -5.54
CA LEU A 11 -7.24 15.02 -4.26
C LEU A 11 -6.52 14.36 -3.08
N SER A 12 -6.36 13.04 -3.08
CA SER A 12 -5.60 12.30 -2.07
C SER A 12 -4.18 12.86 -1.94
N ALA A 13 -3.46 12.97 -3.06
CA ALA A 13 -2.08 13.46 -3.07
C ALA A 13 -1.99 14.93 -2.62
N LEU A 14 -2.88 15.81 -3.07
CA LEU A 14 -2.87 17.22 -2.68
C LEU A 14 -3.20 17.42 -1.21
N MET A 15 -4.16 16.67 -0.66
CA MET A 15 -4.52 16.73 0.75
C MET A 15 -3.41 16.18 1.65
N TRP A 16 -2.74 15.10 1.22
CA TRP A 16 -1.53 14.62 1.89
C TRP A 16 -0.46 15.71 1.95
N ARG A 17 -0.13 16.32 0.81
CA ARG A 17 0.88 17.39 0.73
C ARG A 17 0.54 18.58 1.63
N LYS A 18 -0.73 18.93 1.68
CA LYS A 18 -1.22 20.05 2.51
C LYS A 18 -0.97 19.82 4.01
N TYR A 19 -1.19 18.60 4.50
CA TYR A 19 -1.20 18.31 5.92
C TYR A 19 0.00 17.51 6.42
N ASN A 20 0.59 16.66 5.58
CA ASN A 20 1.57 15.66 6.02
C ASN A 20 2.94 15.79 5.36
N GLY A 21 3.08 16.64 4.34
CA GLY A 21 4.35 16.90 3.69
C GLY A 21 4.51 16.24 2.33
N GLY A 22 5.73 15.86 1.97
CA GLY A 22 6.02 15.32 0.64
C GLY A 22 5.35 13.98 0.38
N ILE A 23 5.02 13.74 -0.90
CA ILE A 23 4.44 12.48 -1.36
C ILE A 23 5.11 12.03 -2.66
N ARG A 24 5.33 10.73 -2.79
CA ARG A 24 5.83 10.04 -3.99
C ARG A 24 4.74 9.12 -4.52
N LEU A 25 4.65 8.99 -5.82
CA LEU A 25 3.84 7.95 -6.46
C LEU A 25 4.73 6.72 -6.72
N CYS A 26 4.26 5.53 -6.35
CA CYS A 26 4.83 4.29 -6.85
C CYS A 26 3.91 3.79 -7.97
N ALA A 27 4.45 3.58 -9.15
CA ALA A 27 3.70 3.21 -10.34
C ALA A 27 4.52 2.28 -11.24
N ASP A 28 3.84 1.40 -11.97
CA ASP A 28 4.46 0.70 -13.08
C ASP A 28 4.67 1.64 -14.29
N GLU A 29 5.30 1.12 -15.33
CA GLU A 29 5.59 1.89 -16.53
C GLU A 29 4.32 2.44 -17.22
N GLU A 30 3.25 1.64 -17.27
CA GLU A 30 1.99 2.04 -17.91
C GLU A 30 1.29 3.17 -17.13
N ALA A 31 1.15 3.01 -15.81
CA ALA A 31 0.57 4.02 -14.96
C ALA A 31 1.39 5.31 -14.95
N ARG A 32 2.72 5.19 -14.92
CA ARG A 32 3.63 6.35 -15.04
C ARG A 32 3.42 7.10 -16.34
N ALA A 33 3.43 6.39 -17.49
CA ALA A 33 3.21 7.00 -18.80
C ALA A 33 1.83 7.69 -18.89
N PHE A 34 0.80 7.09 -18.30
CA PHE A 34 -0.52 7.68 -18.21
C PHE A 34 -0.53 9.00 -17.43
N ILE A 35 0.11 9.05 -16.26
CA ILE A 35 0.21 10.25 -15.42
C ILE A 35 1.00 11.36 -16.12
N GLU A 36 2.11 11.02 -16.77
CA GLU A 36 2.94 11.94 -17.53
C GLU A 36 2.17 12.52 -18.74
N LYS A 37 1.43 11.70 -19.47
CA LYS A 37 0.56 12.12 -20.58
C LYS A 37 -0.51 13.13 -20.15
N LEU A 38 -1.04 12.99 -18.93
CA LEU A 38 -1.99 13.94 -18.36
C LEU A 38 -1.33 15.22 -17.82
N GLY A 39 0.00 15.30 -17.78
CA GLY A 39 0.73 16.43 -17.20
C GLY A 39 0.66 16.51 -15.67
N LEU A 40 0.30 15.40 -15.00
CA LEU A 40 0.00 15.36 -13.58
C LEU A 40 1.20 14.98 -12.68
N ALA A 41 2.36 14.63 -13.26
CA ALA A 41 3.51 14.15 -12.48
C ALA A 41 3.96 15.14 -11.37
N HIS A 42 3.77 16.44 -11.55
CA HIS A 42 4.11 17.48 -10.57
C HIS A 42 3.29 17.45 -9.28
N ILE A 43 2.18 16.71 -9.25
CA ILE A 43 1.34 16.53 -8.06
C ILE A 43 2.11 15.75 -6.99
N TRP A 44 2.92 14.77 -7.38
CA TRP A 44 3.79 14.01 -6.48
C TRP A 44 5.16 14.69 -6.39
N ASN A 45 5.29 15.59 -5.43
CA ASN A 45 6.44 16.49 -5.32
C ASN A 45 7.77 15.80 -4.94
N LEU A 46 7.73 14.52 -4.53
CA LEU A 46 8.91 13.67 -4.36
C LEU A 46 9.14 12.73 -5.57
N GLY A 47 8.42 12.97 -6.68
CA GLY A 47 8.56 12.23 -7.92
C GLY A 47 7.74 10.96 -7.99
N ILE A 48 7.99 10.20 -9.07
CA ILE A 48 7.39 8.91 -9.36
C ILE A 48 8.48 7.85 -9.25
N GLU A 49 8.28 6.86 -8.38
CA GLU A 49 9.12 5.67 -8.24
C GLU A 49 8.55 4.55 -9.09
N GLU A 50 9.33 4.04 -10.02
CA GLU A 50 8.89 2.93 -10.85
C GLU A 50 8.98 1.62 -10.07
N ILE A 51 7.89 0.84 -10.12
CA ILE A 51 7.81 -0.49 -9.55
C ILE A 51 7.60 -1.51 -10.67
N THR A 52 8.09 -2.72 -10.44
CA THR A 52 7.88 -3.86 -11.34
C THR A 52 7.42 -5.03 -10.51
N VAL A 53 6.21 -5.51 -10.78
CA VAL A 53 5.71 -6.77 -10.25
C VAL A 53 6.13 -7.88 -11.21
N PRO A 54 6.83 -8.95 -10.75
CA PRO A 54 7.24 -10.03 -11.62
C PRO A 54 6.04 -10.72 -12.29
N GLU A 55 6.16 -11.11 -13.55
CA GLU A 55 5.11 -11.84 -14.29
C GLU A 55 4.65 -13.12 -13.59
N ALA A 56 5.52 -13.74 -12.79
CA ALA A 56 5.18 -14.91 -11.98
C ALA A 56 4.17 -14.63 -10.87
N VAL A 57 3.90 -13.36 -10.56
CA VAL A 57 2.90 -12.92 -9.57
C VAL A 57 1.66 -12.45 -10.32
N PRO A 58 0.61 -13.29 -10.42
CA PRO A 58 -0.57 -12.92 -11.18
C PRO A 58 -1.39 -11.86 -10.44
N GLU A 59 -1.36 -10.62 -10.90
CA GLU A 59 -2.03 -9.47 -10.27
C GLU A 59 -3.55 -9.67 -10.12
N LYS A 60 -4.18 -10.42 -11.04
CA LYS A 60 -5.60 -10.77 -10.94
C LYS A 60 -5.93 -11.64 -9.72
N VAL A 61 -4.95 -12.38 -9.21
CA VAL A 61 -5.08 -13.23 -8.02
C VAL A 61 -4.56 -12.50 -6.79
N PHE A 62 -3.45 -11.78 -6.95
CA PHE A 62 -2.81 -11.04 -5.88
C PHE A 62 -2.78 -9.53 -6.20
N TRP A 63 -3.95 -8.91 -6.17
CA TRP A 63 -4.15 -7.50 -6.48
C TRP A 63 -3.34 -6.53 -5.59
N ALA A 64 -2.97 -6.97 -4.38
CA ALA A 64 -2.14 -6.18 -3.46
C ALA A 64 -0.63 -6.24 -3.77
N ALA A 65 -0.20 -7.00 -4.79
CA ALA A 65 1.23 -7.15 -5.13
C ALA A 65 1.92 -5.80 -5.33
N GLY A 66 1.31 -4.89 -6.08
CA GLY A 66 1.86 -3.55 -6.30
C GLY A 66 2.16 -2.78 -5.01
N LYS A 67 1.32 -2.91 -3.97
CA LYS A 67 1.57 -2.31 -2.65
C LYS A 67 2.81 -2.89 -1.98
N LEU A 68 2.98 -4.22 -1.99
CA LEU A 68 4.14 -4.87 -1.38
C LEU A 68 5.44 -4.52 -2.12
N TYR A 69 5.41 -4.49 -3.46
CA TYR A 69 6.57 -4.08 -4.25
C TYR A 69 6.91 -2.60 -4.08
N SER A 70 5.91 -1.74 -3.88
CA SER A 70 6.11 -0.33 -3.51
C SER A 70 6.77 -0.23 -2.14
N LEU A 71 6.22 -0.93 -1.14
CA LEU A 71 6.73 -0.92 0.22
C LEU A 71 8.18 -1.42 0.29
N LYS A 72 8.52 -2.45 -0.48
CA LYS A 72 9.88 -2.99 -0.58
C LYS A 72 10.91 -1.93 -1.01
N LYS A 73 10.51 -0.98 -1.86
CA LYS A 73 11.39 0.12 -2.32
C LYS A 73 11.44 1.32 -1.37
N MET A 74 10.48 1.45 -0.46
CA MET A 74 10.44 2.57 0.47
C MET A 74 11.50 2.45 1.56
N GLN A 75 12.07 3.60 1.96
CA GLN A 75 12.90 3.71 3.16
C GLN A 75 12.02 4.07 4.36
N MET A 76 12.28 3.44 5.50
CA MET A 76 11.54 3.71 6.74
C MET A 76 12.19 4.86 7.54
N PRO A 77 11.41 5.63 8.34
CA PRO A 77 9.96 5.52 8.50
C PRO A 77 9.18 6.04 7.31
N ALA A 78 8.08 5.38 6.97
CA ALA A 78 7.24 5.79 5.85
C ALA A 78 5.74 5.50 6.08
N VAL A 79 4.89 6.26 5.40
CA VAL A 79 3.46 5.99 5.31
C VAL A 79 3.13 5.63 3.87
N MET A 80 2.57 4.45 3.66
CA MET A 80 1.94 4.06 2.41
C MET A 80 0.45 4.42 2.47
N VAL A 81 -0.08 4.99 1.40
CA VAL A 81 -1.48 5.43 1.32
C VAL A 81 -2.06 4.97 -0.02
N ASP A 82 -3.28 4.43 0.00
CA ASP A 82 -4.00 4.11 -1.22
C ASP A 82 -4.37 5.37 -1.99
N LEU A 83 -4.42 5.25 -3.31
CA LEU A 83 -4.65 6.38 -4.20
C LEU A 83 -6.03 7.04 -4.00
N ASP A 84 -6.98 6.29 -3.47
CA ASP A 84 -8.35 6.72 -3.20
C ASP A 84 -8.63 7.09 -1.74
N LEU A 85 -7.64 6.98 -0.84
CA LEU A 85 -7.76 7.42 0.54
C LEU A 85 -7.38 8.90 0.68
N ILE A 86 -8.31 9.73 1.16
CA ILE A 86 -8.09 11.16 1.36
C ILE A 86 -7.93 11.46 2.86
N ILE A 87 -6.73 11.90 3.25
CA ILE A 87 -6.42 12.26 4.64
C ILE A 87 -6.54 13.78 4.83
N TRP A 88 -7.56 14.19 5.60
CA TRP A 88 -7.96 15.59 5.78
C TRP A 88 -7.26 16.31 6.93
N LYS A 89 -6.28 15.69 7.60
CA LYS A 89 -5.61 16.25 8.76
C LYS A 89 -4.15 15.83 8.85
N ASP A 90 -3.39 16.53 9.69
CA ASP A 90 -2.05 16.13 10.10
C ASP A 90 -2.13 14.88 10.99
N ILE A 91 -1.46 13.81 10.58
CA ILE A 91 -1.41 12.54 11.34
C ILE A 91 -0.06 12.30 12.02
N ARG A 92 0.93 13.18 11.81
CA ARG A 92 2.30 12.98 12.32
C ARG A 92 2.32 12.80 13.84
N ASN A 93 1.50 13.55 14.58
CA ASN A 93 1.39 13.39 16.03
C ASN A 93 0.67 12.12 16.47
N ILE A 94 -0.11 11.48 15.57
CA ILE A 94 -0.79 10.23 15.87
C ILE A 94 0.19 9.05 15.75
N ILE A 95 1.08 9.09 14.76
CA ILE A 95 1.97 7.96 14.41
C ILE A 95 3.37 8.05 15.04
N LYS A 96 3.80 9.21 15.56
CA LYS A 96 5.18 9.49 15.97
C LYS A 96 5.76 8.54 17.03
N ASP A 97 4.91 8.00 17.90
CA ASP A 97 5.29 7.13 19.02
C ASP A 97 4.83 5.66 18.79
N THR A 98 4.59 5.28 17.52
CA THR A 98 4.14 3.94 17.15
C THR A 98 5.16 3.29 16.21
N ASP A 99 5.31 1.97 16.32
CA ASP A 99 6.14 1.20 15.37
C ASP A 99 5.37 0.90 14.09
N ILE A 100 4.07 0.66 14.22
CA ILE A 100 3.16 0.34 13.11
C ILE A 100 1.82 1.03 13.37
N CYS A 101 1.25 1.61 12.34
CA CYS A 101 -0.11 2.14 12.40
C CYS A 101 -0.85 1.86 11.10
N ALA A 102 -2.08 1.39 11.21
CA ALA A 102 -3.01 1.20 10.08
C ALA A 102 -4.37 1.80 10.43
N ILE A 103 -5.30 1.85 9.48
CA ILE A 103 -6.58 2.55 9.67
C ILE A 103 -7.41 1.91 10.79
N HIS A 104 -7.71 0.62 10.67
CA HIS A 104 -8.51 -0.13 11.65
C HIS A 104 -8.38 -1.64 11.42
N ARG A 105 -8.87 -2.41 12.35
CA ARG A 105 -9.09 -3.85 12.17
C ARG A 105 -10.45 -4.09 11.52
N GLU A 106 -10.50 -5.07 10.63
CA GLU A 106 -11.72 -5.49 9.94
C GLU A 106 -12.27 -6.79 10.54
N GLY A 107 -13.54 -7.09 10.27
CA GLY A 107 -14.10 -8.41 10.58
C GLY A 107 -13.55 -9.48 9.63
N ILE A 108 -13.57 -10.72 10.06
CA ILE A 108 -13.25 -11.85 9.18
C ILE A 108 -14.47 -12.14 8.31
N PHE A 109 -14.37 -11.81 7.03
CA PHE A 109 -15.36 -12.10 6.00
C PHE A 109 -14.81 -13.22 5.12
N PRO A 110 -15.34 -14.45 5.14
CA PRO A 110 -14.75 -15.61 4.43
C PRO A 110 -14.55 -15.38 2.92
N ASP A 111 -15.41 -14.60 2.29
CA ASP A 111 -15.31 -14.27 0.86
C ASP A 111 -14.14 -13.32 0.54
N VAL A 112 -13.62 -12.60 1.56
CA VAL A 112 -12.52 -11.63 1.41
C VAL A 112 -11.25 -12.16 2.08
N TYR A 113 -11.39 -12.78 3.25
CA TYR A 113 -10.29 -13.32 4.07
C TYR A 113 -10.51 -14.83 4.25
N PRO A 114 -10.16 -15.62 3.22
CA PRO A 114 -10.34 -17.07 3.29
C PRO A 114 -9.41 -17.70 4.32
N GLY A 115 -9.83 -18.81 4.90
CA GLY A 115 -9.00 -19.59 5.82
C GLY A 115 -7.83 -20.29 5.12
N LYS A 116 -6.98 -20.90 5.91
CA LYS A 116 -5.75 -21.58 5.44
C LYS A 116 -6.04 -22.67 4.40
N GLU A 117 -7.19 -23.33 4.49
CA GLU A 117 -7.64 -24.41 3.60
C GLU A 117 -7.89 -23.93 2.15
N PHE A 118 -8.06 -22.64 1.95
CA PHE A 118 -8.23 -22.04 0.62
C PHE A 118 -6.92 -22.05 -0.19
N PHE A 119 -5.79 -22.05 0.48
CA PHE A 119 -4.49 -21.90 -0.18
C PHE A 119 -3.94 -23.25 -0.64
N HIS A 120 -3.87 -23.46 -1.95
CA HIS A 120 -3.25 -24.61 -2.58
C HIS A 120 -1.73 -24.41 -2.69
N MET A 121 -1.01 -24.78 -1.63
CA MET A 121 0.43 -24.58 -1.54
C MET A 121 1.21 -25.77 -2.12
N LYS A 122 2.44 -25.49 -2.56
CA LYS A 122 3.38 -26.57 -2.90
C LYS A 122 3.68 -27.43 -1.67
N PRO A 123 3.93 -28.75 -1.82
CA PRO A 123 4.13 -29.65 -0.69
C PRO A 123 5.25 -29.26 0.28
N GLU A 124 6.29 -28.59 -0.23
CA GLU A 124 7.44 -28.13 0.54
C GLU A 124 7.17 -26.81 1.29
N TYR A 125 6.12 -26.06 0.92
CA TYR A 125 5.81 -24.80 1.59
C TYR A 125 5.25 -25.03 2.99
N ARG A 126 5.66 -24.19 3.91
CA ARG A 126 5.11 -24.11 5.27
C ARG A 126 4.79 -22.67 5.58
N PHE A 127 3.59 -22.44 6.12
CA PHE A 127 3.28 -21.14 6.68
C PHE A 127 4.18 -20.87 7.88
N ASP A 128 4.53 -19.60 8.05
CA ASP A 128 5.19 -19.14 9.25
C ASP A 128 4.35 -19.58 10.48
N PRO A 129 4.95 -20.26 11.48
CA PRO A 129 4.21 -20.73 12.65
C PRO A 129 3.58 -19.59 13.47
N ASP A 130 4.11 -18.38 13.36
CA ASP A 130 3.61 -17.22 14.07
C ASP A 130 2.39 -16.58 13.36
N TRP A 131 2.07 -17.00 12.12
CA TRP A 131 0.89 -16.52 11.41
C TRP A 131 -0.38 -17.21 11.91
N SER A 132 -1.40 -16.41 12.18
CA SER A 132 -2.73 -16.87 12.57
C SER A 132 -3.79 -16.36 11.62
N PHE A 133 -4.63 -17.26 11.14
CA PHE A 133 -5.82 -16.95 10.34
C PHE A 133 -7.05 -16.57 11.21
N GLU A 134 -6.90 -16.60 12.52
CA GLU A 134 -7.94 -16.23 13.48
C GLU A 134 -7.83 -14.78 13.97
N VAL A 135 -6.71 -14.12 13.63
CA VAL A 135 -6.49 -12.70 13.96
C VAL A 135 -7.30 -11.82 13.01
N LEU A 136 -7.93 -10.79 13.55
CA LEU A 136 -8.67 -9.82 12.73
C LEU A 136 -7.74 -9.14 11.71
N PRO A 137 -8.11 -9.15 10.43
CA PRO A 137 -7.36 -8.48 9.38
C PRO A 137 -7.23 -6.98 9.67
N VAL A 138 -6.21 -6.37 9.09
CA VAL A 138 -5.95 -4.94 9.23
C VAL A 138 -6.16 -4.25 7.90
N ASN A 139 -6.96 -3.19 7.89
CA ASN A 139 -7.12 -2.37 6.70
C ASN A 139 -5.85 -1.54 6.46
N THR A 140 -5.18 -1.80 5.35
CA THR A 140 -3.90 -1.18 4.96
C THR A 140 -4.03 -0.12 3.88
N CYS A 141 -5.20 0.50 3.72
CA CYS A 141 -5.33 1.65 2.82
C CYS A 141 -4.48 2.86 3.31
N MET A 142 -4.14 2.90 4.60
CA MET A 142 -2.99 3.62 5.15
C MET A 142 -2.18 2.66 6.03
N LEU A 143 -0.88 2.58 5.79
CA LEU A 143 0.05 1.78 6.58
C LEU A 143 1.30 2.60 6.88
N TYR A 144 1.53 2.89 8.15
CA TYR A 144 2.79 3.45 8.66
C TYR A 144 3.66 2.33 9.21
N ILE A 145 4.94 2.37 8.88
CA ILE A 145 5.97 1.48 9.42
C ILE A 145 7.16 2.34 9.86
N ALA A 146 7.62 2.15 11.09
CA ALA A 146 8.71 2.93 11.66
C ALA A 146 10.09 2.42 11.26
N ASP A 147 10.31 1.11 11.18
CA ASP A 147 11.63 0.54 11.00
C ASP A 147 11.78 -0.44 9.82
N GLU A 148 13.02 -0.56 9.35
CA GLU A 148 13.40 -1.40 8.21
C GLU A 148 13.30 -2.91 8.52
N ALA A 149 13.52 -3.35 9.75
CA ALA A 149 13.51 -4.77 10.10
C ALA A 149 12.09 -5.33 9.98
N PHE A 150 11.10 -4.59 10.50
CA PHE A 150 9.71 -4.97 10.35
C PHE A 150 9.25 -4.93 8.90
N LYS A 151 9.62 -3.89 8.14
CA LYS A 151 9.31 -3.83 6.70
C LYS A 151 9.84 -5.07 5.98
N ASN A 152 11.10 -5.43 6.20
CA ASN A 152 11.73 -6.58 5.54
C ASN A 152 11.12 -7.93 5.94
N TYR A 153 10.55 -8.03 7.14
CA TYR A 153 9.76 -9.19 7.55
C TYR A 153 8.39 -9.24 6.86
N TYR A 154 7.77 -8.07 6.69
CA TYR A 154 6.42 -7.94 6.12
C TYR A 154 6.36 -8.16 4.59
N VAL A 155 7.42 -7.81 3.84
CA VAL A 155 7.51 -7.89 2.37
C VAL A 155 8.54 -8.92 1.92
#